data_c381e3e5497700771cb79740315fb79e
#
_entry.id   c381e3e5497700771cb79740315fb79e
#
_cell.length_a   1.000
_cell.length_b   1.000
_cell.length_c   1.000
_cell.angle_alpha   90.00
_cell.angle_beta   90.00
_cell.angle_gamma   90.00
#
_symmetry.space_group_name_H-M   'P 1'
#
loop_
_entity.id
_entity.type
_entity.pdbx_description
1 polymer ?
#
loop_
_entity_poly.entity_id
_entity_poly.type
_entity_poly.pdbx_seq_one_letter_code
_entity_poly.pdbx_strand_id
1 'polypeptide(L)'
;MTDHSASAASRREFLRTLSIGAGAALLAPNVLALPPERKLGVALLGLGKYSTGQLAPALQQTKLCRLAGIVTGSPEKAAKWKQQYQLPDKNIYDYKTFDRIIDNPDIDIVYVVTPNALHAEYAVRAAQAG
;
A
#
# COMPACT_ATOMS: atom_id res chain seq x y z
N MET A 1 31.11 -6.39 17.69
CA MET A 1 29.90 -5.60 17.97
C MET A 1 29.69 -4.69 16.75
N THR A 2 29.08 -5.22 15.72
CA THR A 2 28.90 -4.54 14.41
C THR A 2 27.42 -4.29 14.22
N ASP A 3 27.09 -3.02 14.35
CA ASP A 3 25.76 -2.45 14.18
C ASP A 3 25.41 -2.44 12.68
N HIS A 4 24.44 -3.28 12.27
CA HIS A 4 23.89 -3.28 10.91
C HIS A 4 22.51 -2.59 10.96
N SER A 5 22.54 -1.28 11.11
CA SER A 5 21.38 -0.44 10.83
C SER A 5 21.21 -0.32 9.31
N ALA A 6 20.45 -1.24 8.72
CA ALA A 6 19.98 -1.10 7.35
C ALA A 6 18.86 -0.05 7.32
N SER A 7 19.23 1.18 7.02
CA SER A 7 18.29 2.27 6.75
C SER A 7 17.46 1.92 5.51
N ALA A 8 16.16 1.71 5.70
CA ALA A 8 15.22 1.59 4.60
C ALA A 8 15.16 2.92 3.84
N ALA A 9 15.66 2.92 2.61
CA ALA A 9 15.62 4.11 1.75
C ALA A 9 14.17 4.56 1.53
N SER A 10 13.91 5.82 1.84
CA SER A 10 12.60 6.45 1.64
C SER A 10 12.25 6.47 0.15
N ARG A 11 10.95 6.36 -0.19
CA ARG A 11 10.42 6.50 -1.56
C ARG A 11 10.90 7.78 -2.26
N ARG A 12 11.16 8.85 -1.50
CA ARG A 12 11.73 10.11 -1.99
C ARG A 12 13.18 9.96 -2.44
N GLU A 13 13.98 9.15 -1.77
CA GLU A 13 15.38 8.91 -2.14
C GLU A 13 15.46 8.02 -3.38
N PHE A 14 14.56 7.07 -3.54
CA PHE A 14 14.47 6.23 -4.73
C PHE A 14 14.19 7.06 -6.00
N LEU A 15 13.30 8.04 -5.92
CA LEU A 15 13.00 8.94 -7.05
C LEU A 15 14.13 9.94 -7.35
N ARG A 16 14.94 10.34 -6.37
CA ARG A 16 16.09 11.20 -6.57
C ARG A 16 17.28 10.49 -7.22
N THR A 17 17.47 9.21 -6.95
CA THR A 17 18.56 8.40 -7.54
C THR A 17 18.30 8.03 -8.99
N LEU A 18 17.06 8.03 -9.46
CA LEU A 18 16.71 7.78 -10.86
C LEU A 18 17.08 8.93 -11.82
N SER A 19 17.30 10.13 -11.31
CA SER A 19 17.55 11.32 -12.15
C SER A 19 19.03 11.60 -12.48
N ILE A 20 20.00 10.84 -11.97
CA ILE A 20 21.43 11.11 -12.18
C ILE A 20 22.13 10.07 -13.10
N GLY A 21 21.42 9.05 -13.58
CA GLY A 21 22.00 7.90 -14.30
C GLY A 21 21.80 7.86 -15.82
N ALA A 22 21.47 8.95 -16.50
CA ALA A 22 21.14 8.94 -17.95
C ALA A 22 22.36 9.09 -18.87
N GLY A 23 23.54 8.57 -18.52
CA GLY A 23 24.74 8.86 -19.29
C GLY A 23 25.68 7.72 -19.68
N ALA A 24 25.47 6.48 -19.28
CA ALA A 24 26.46 5.43 -19.60
C ALA A 24 25.90 4.01 -19.62
N ALA A 25 24.97 3.68 -20.50
CA ALA A 25 24.46 2.30 -20.61
C ALA A 25 24.28 1.84 -22.06
N LEU A 26 25.35 1.92 -22.88
CA LEU A 26 25.29 1.44 -24.28
C LEU A 26 26.05 0.12 -24.54
N LEU A 27 26.53 -0.63 -23.53
CA LEU A 27 27.32 -1.85 -23.78
C LEU A 27 27.05 -3.01 -22.81
N ALA A 28 25.85 -3.22 -22.30
CA ALA A 28 25.55 -4.45 -21.57
C ALA A 28 24.16 -5.01 -21.90
N PRO A 29 24.04 -6.07 -22.71
CA PRO A 29 22.74 -6.66 -23.05
C PRO A 29 22.07 -7.47 -21.92
N ASN A 30 22.59 -7.45 -20.69
CA ASN A 30 22.12 -8.31 -19.61
C ASN A 30 21.73 -7.58 -18.30
N VAL A 31 21.40 -6.30 -18.31
CA VAL A 31 21.17 -5.52 -17.06
C VAL A 31 19.73 -5.03 -16.87
N LEU A 32 18.76 -5.60 -17.55
CA LEU A 32 17.35 -5.33 -17.26
C LEU A 32 16.57 -6.61 -16.97
N ALA A 33 17.08 -7.42 -16.04
CA ALA A 33 16.19 -8.23 -15.26
C ALA A 33 15.49 -7.27 -14.27
N LEU A 34 14.35 -6.69 -14.70
CA LEU A 34 13.44 -6.03 -13.78
C LEU A 34 13.15 -7.04 -12.67
N PRO A 35 13.25 -6.63 -11.40
CA PRO A 35 12.84 -7.52 -10.30
C PRO A 35 11.41 -7.99 -10.58
N PRO A 36 11.06 -9.24 -10.23
CA PRO A 36 9.71 -9.76 -10.47
C PRO A 36 8.71 -8.72 -9.98
N GLU A 37 7.82 -8.28 -10.87
CA GLU A 37 6.89 -7.19 -10.61
C GLU A 37 6.06 -7.56 -9.38
N ARG A 38 6.42 -6.96 -8.24
CA ARG A 38 5.64 -7.08 -7.02
C ARG A 38 4.28 -6.43 -7.23
N LYS A 39 3.20 -7.17 -6.97
CA LYS A 39 1.87 -6.57 -6.98
C LYS A 39 1.80 -5.42 -5.98
N LEU A 40 1.27 -4.29 -6.43
CA LEU A 40 1.04 -3.14 -5.57
C LEU A 40 0.01 -3.46 -4.49
N GLY A 41 0.34 -3.19 -3.24
CA GLY A 41 -0.56 -3.39 -2.12
C GLY A 41 -1.56 -2.26 -1.98
N VAL A 42 -2.85 -2.58 -2.04
CA VAL A 42 -3.95 -1.64 -1.87
C VAL A 42 -4.59 -1.81 -0.50
N ALA A 43 -4.71 -0.74 0.26
CA ALA A 43 -5.53 -0.67 1.45
C ALA A 43 -6.88 -0.02 1.13
N LEU A 44 -7.98 -0.67 1.50
CA LEU A 44 -9.32 -0.11 1.36
C LEU A 44 -9.71 0.63 2.65
N LEU A 45 -9.92 1.93 2.54
CA LEU A 45 -10.37 2.77 3.64
C LEU A 45 -11.88 2.96 3.55
N GLY A 46 -12.60 2.24 4.40
CA GLY A 46 -14.06 2.14 4.37
C GLY A 46 -14.55 0.83 3.76
N LEU A 47 -15.23 0.02 4.57
CA LEU A 47 -15.73 -1.30 4.18
C LEU A 47 -17.25 -1.30 3.99
N GLY A 48 -17.72 -0.47 3.06
CA GLY A 48 -19.12 -0.40 2.65
C GLY A 48 -19.48 -1.43 1.58
N LYS A 49 -20.69 -1.28 1.00
CA LYS A 49 -21.20 -2.17 -0.06
C LYS A 49 -20.29 -2.20 -1.30
N TYR A 50 -19.73 -1.04 -1.68
CA TYR A 50 -18.85 -0.94 -2.84
C TYR A 50 -17.53 -1.66 -2.62
N SER A 51 -16.90 -1.47 -1.46
CA SER A 51 -15.67 -2.20 -1.10
C SER A 51 -15.90 -3.71 -1.09
N THR A 52 -17.02 -4.16 -0.49
CA THR A 52 -17.32 -5.57 -0.32
C THR A 52 -17.76 -6.24 -1.62
N GLY A 53 -18.59 -5.56 -2.41
CA GLY A 53 -19.23 -6.16 -3.59
C GLY A 53 -18.45 -5.96 -4.89
N GLN A 54 -17.57 -4.98 -4.96
CA GLN A 54 -16.87 -4.62 -6.19
C GLN A 54 -15.34 -4.62 -6.02
N LEU A 55 -14.80 -3.79 -5.12
CA LEU A 55 -13.36 -3.57 -5.05
C LEU A 55 -12.58 -4.79 -4.57
N ALA A 56 -13.00 -5.41 -3.47
CA ALA A 56 -12.28 -6.55 -2.94
C ALA A 56 -12.30 -7.76 -3.90
N PRO A 57 -13.43 -8.14 -4.53
CA PRO A 57 -13.44 -9.16 -5.57
C PRO A 57 -12.55 -8.79 -6.78
N ALA A 58 -12.58 -7.54 -7.23
CA ALA A 58 -11.75 -7.09 -8.34
C ALA A 58 -10.24 -7.20 -8.02
N LEU A 59 -9.84 -6.81 -6.81
CA LEU A 59 -8.43 -6.92 -6.37
C LEU A 59 -7.94 -8.37 -6.30
N GLN A 60 -8.82 -9.36 -6.14
CA GLN A 60 -8.44 -10.77 -6.24
C GLN A 60 -8.12 -11.22 -7.67
N GLN A 61 -8.63 -10.51 -8.67
CA GLN A 61 -8.50 -10.87 -10.08
C GLN A 61 -7.42 -10.06 -10.81
N THR A 62 -6.97 -8.94 -10.24
CA THR A 62 -5.96 -8.10 -10.91
C THR A 62 -4.58 -8.74 -10.87
N LYS A 63 -3.77 -8.45 -11.90
CA LYS A 63 -2.39 -8.93 -11.99
C LYS A 63 -1.40 -7.96 -11.33
N LEU A 64 -1.70 -6.66 -11.33
CA LEU A 64 -0.79 -5.60 -10.89
C LEU A 64 -0.99 -5.19 -9.43
N CYS A 65 -2.17 -5.40 -8.88
CA CYS A 65 -2.53 -5.01 -7.53
C CYS A 65 -2.99 -6.21 -6.69
N ARG A 66 -2.99 -6.05 -5.38
CA ARG A 66 -3.57 -6.99 -4.42
C ARG A 66 -4.22 -6.24 -3.26
N LEU A 67 -5.24 -6.81 -2.67
CA LEU A 67 -5.74 -6.33 -1.39
C LEU A 67 -4.69 -6.62 -0.31
N ALA A 68 -4.11 -5.58 0.27
CA ALA A 68 -3.04 -5.68 1.24
C ALA A 68 -3.46 -5.28 2.65
N GLY A 69 -4.42 -4.36 2.78
CA GLY A 69 -4.85 -3.85 4.07
C GLY A 69 -6.26 -3.28 4.05
N ILE A 70 -6.77 -3.00 5.23
CA ILE A 70 -8.09 -2.40 5.44
C ILE A 70 -8.06 -1.36 6.54
N VAL A 71 -8.94 -0.35 6.43
CA VAL A 71 -9.22 0.62 7.47
C VAL A 71 -10.72 0.63 7.74
N THR A 72 -11.13 0.31 8.97
CA THR A 72 -12.55 0.27 9.36
C THR A 72 -12.73 0.60 10.84
N GLY A 73 -13.82 1.27 11.18
CA GLY A 73 -14.21 1.48 12.58
C GLY A 73 -14.99 0.32 13.20
N SER A 74 -15.24 -0.77 12.46
CA SER A 74 -16.00 -1.93 12.95
C SER A 74 -15.07 -3.11 13.21
N PRO A 75 -14.87 -3.52 14.48
CA PRO A 75 -14.05 -4.69 14.81
C PRO A 75 -14.58 -5.99 14.20
N GLU A 76 -15.90 -6.13 14.07
CA GLU A 76 -16.52 -7.31 13.45
C GLU A 76 -16.18 -7.42 11.97
N LYS A 77 -16.25 -6.28 11.24
CA LYS A 77 -15.84 -6.24 9.83
C LYS A 77 -14.35 -6.51 9.69
N ALA A 78 -13.52 -5.95 10.57
CA ALA A 78 -12.09 -6.20 10.57
C ALA A 78 -11.77 -7.69 10.72
N ALA A 79 -12.38 -8.37 11.70
CA ALA A 79 -12.20 -9.80 11.92
C ALA A 79 -12.66 -10.65 10.73
N LYS A 80 -13.84 -10.34 10.18
CA LYS A 80 -14.37 -11.02 8.99
C LYS A 80 -13.44 -10.88 7.78
N TRP A 81 -12.99 -9.67 7.48
CA TRP A 81 -12.12 -9.40 6.34
C TRP A 81 -10.74 -10.00 6.52
N LYS A 82 -10.19 -9.96 7.75
CA LYS A 82 -8.94 -10.62 8.09
C LYS A 82 -8.98 -12.09 7.71
N GLN A 83 -10.03 -12.80 8.14
CA GLN A 83 -10.20 -14.22 7.86
C GLN A 83 -10.45 -14.48 6.37
N GLN A 84 -11.33 -13.72 5.74
CA GLN A 84 -11.73 -13.93 4.35
C GLN A 84 -10.60 -13.70 3.35
N TYR A 85 -9.78 -12.68 3.58
CA TYR A 85 -8.69 -12.27 2.68
C TYR A 85 -7.30 -12.58 3.23
N GLN A 86 -7.21 -13.28 4.35
CA GLN A 86 -5.94 -13.68 5.00
C GLN A 86 -5.01 -12.49 5.26
N LEU A 87 -5.59 -11.38 5.72
CA LEU A 87 -4.81 -10.17 5.99
C LEU A 87 -4.03 -10.29 7.30
N PRO A 88 -2.75 -9.92 7.33
CA PRO A 88 -1.97 -9.89 8.57
C PRO A 88 -2.47 -8.77 9.51
N ASP A 89 -2.34 -8.96 10.81
CA ASP A 89 -2.81 -8.00 11.82
C ASP A 89 -2.20 -6.60 11.63
N LYS A 90 -0.94 -6.53 11.22
CA LYS A 90 -0.23 -5.28 10.96
C LYS A 90 -0.84 -4.44 9.82
N ASN A 91 -1.69 -5.05 9.00
CA ASN A 91 -2.33 -4.40 7.84
C ASN A 91 -3.80 -4.04 8.10
N ILE A 92 -4.24 -4.16 9.36
CA ILE A 92 -5.61 -3.84 9.78
C ILE A 92 -5.56 -2.60 10.66
N TYR A 93 -6.25 -1.56 10.24
CA TYR A 93 -6.29 -0.25 10.89
C TYR A 93 -7.71 0.16 11.22
N ASP A 94 -7.84 0.99 12.24
CA ASP A 94 -9.03 1.80 12.47
C ASP A 94 -8.79 3.25 12.02
N TYR A 95 -9.81 4.08 12.08
CA TYR A 95 -9.71 5.49 11.68
C TYR A 95 -8.79 6.33 12.58
N LYS A 96 -8.46 5.86 13.78
CA LYS A 96 -7.54 6.52 14.71
C LYS A 96 -6.09 6.12 14.44
N THR A 97 -5.87 4.88 14.05
CA THR A 97 -4.53 4.32 13.83
C THR A 97 -4.08 4.36 12.37
N PHE A 98 -4.92 4.86 11.49
CA PHE A 98 -4.69 4.91 10.04
C PHE A 98 -3.36 5.55 9.65
N ASP A 99 -2.92 6.61 10.34
CA ASP A 99 -1.69 7.31 10.00
C ASP A 99 -0.42 6.44 10.13
N ARG A 100 -0.50 5.34 10.89
CA ARG A 100 0.59 4.35 11.01
C ARG A 100 0.85 3.55 9.73
N ILE A 101 0.01 3.72 8.72
CA ILE A 101 0.18 3.09 7.40
C ILE A 101 1.48 3.56 6.71
N ILE A 102 2.01 4.73 7.08
CA ILE A 102 3.28 5.27 6.59
C ILE A 102 4.46 4.30 6.77
N ASP A 103 4.44 3.53 7.86
CA ASP A 103 5.53 2.62 8.20
C ASP A 103 5.33 1.21 7.60
N ASN A 104 4.27 1.00 6.82
CA ASN A 104 3.92 -0.32 6.31
C ASN A 104 4.34 -0.51 4.85
N PRO A 105 5.42 -1.27 4.58
CA PRO A 105 5.92 -1.49 3.22
C PRO A 105 5.00 -2.37 2.36
N ASP A 106 3.99 -3.01 2.95
CA ASP A 106 3.05 -3.85 2.20
C ASP A 106 1.98 -3.03 1.47
N ILE A 107 1.83 -1.75 1.81
CA ILE A 107 0.79 -0.87 1.29
C ILE A 107 1.41 0.24 0.45
N ASP A 108 1.02 0.28 -0.81
CA ASP A 108 1.47 1.27 -1.79
C ASP A 108 0.38 2.28 -2.13
N ILE A 109 -0.88 1.89 -1.98
CA ILE A 109 -2.04 2.66 -2.38
C ILE A 109 -3.10 2.62 -1.28
N VAL A 110 -3.65 3.77 -0.93
CA VAL A 110 -4.86 3.88 -0.11
C VAL A 110 -6.03 4.25 -1.02
N TYR A 111 -7.02 3.38 -1.09
CA TYR A 111 -8.26 3.65 -1.81
C TYR A 111 -9.33 4.12 -0.83
N VAL A 112 -9.67 5.40 -0.88
CA VAL A 112 -10.66 6.01 0.03
C VAL A 112 -12.07 5.71 -0.47
N VAL A 113 -12.85 4.97 0.31
CA VAL A 113 -14.22 4.52 0.00
C VAL A 113 -15.19 4.92 1.11
N THR A 114 -14.93 6.03 1.75
CA THR A 114 -15.81 6.63 2.77
C THR A 114 -16.93 7.45 2.11
N PRO A 115 -17.96 7.85 2.87
CA PRO A 115 -18.92 8.86 2.40
C PRO A 115 -18.21 10.16 1.97
N ASN A 116 -18.75 10.84 0.95
CA ASN A 116 -18.12 12.00 0.32
C ASN A 116 -17.63 13.08 1.29
N ALA A 117 -18.33 13.29 2.39
CA ALA A 117 -17.97 14.28 3.42
C ALA A 117 -16.61 14.00 4.09
N LEU A 118 -16.14 12.75 4.06
CA LEU A 118 -14.89 12.33 4.69
C LEU A 118 -13.75 12.11 3.69
N HIS A 119 -14.02 12.18 2.38
CA HIS A 119 -13.01 11.94 1.35
C HIS A 119 -11.82 12.88 1.45
N ALA A 120 -12.05 14.18 1.63
CA ALA A 120 -10.99 15.18 1.69
C ALA A 120 -10.05 14.93 2.87
N GLU A 121 -10.61 14.67 4.06
CA GLU A 121 -9.83 14.40 5.28
C GLU A 121 -8.91 13.19 5.07
N TYR A 122 -9.47 12.05 4.66
CA TYR A 122 -8.68 10.82 4.53
C TYR A 122 -7.75 10.82 3.33
N ALA A 123 -8.09 11.51 2.25
CA ALA A 123 -7.18 11.69 1.12
C ALA A 123 -5.94 12.53 1.52
N VAL A 124 -6.13 13.60 2.29
CA VAL A 124 -5.02 14.42 2.81
C VAL A 124 -4.15 13.60 3.77
N ARG A 125 -4.75 12.88 4.71
CA ARG A 125 -4.00 12.03 5.66
C ARG A 125 -3.24 10.91 4.94
N ALA A 126 -3.82 10.30 3.90
CA ALA A 126 -3.14 9.30 3.08
C ALA A 126 -1.94 9.91 2.34
N ALA A 127 -2.11 11.11 1.77
CA ALA A 127 -1.01 11.83 1.10
C ALA A 127 0.12 12.24 2.06
N GLN A 128 -0.21 12.58 3.30
CA GLN A 128 0.78 12.89 4.34
C GLN A 128 1.54 11.66 4.79
N ALA A 129 0.93 10.48 4.72
CA ALA A 129 1.58 9.21 4.99
C ALA A 129 2.52 8.74 3.83
N GLY A 130 2.62 9.45 2.72
CA GLY A 130 3.52 9.16 1.59
C GLY A 130 2.86 8.36 0.51
#